data_07725bc522c85b36b90f77891963474b
#
_entry.id   07725bc522c85b36b90f77891963474b
#
_cell.length_a   1.000
_cell.length_b   1.000
_cell.length_c   1.000
_cell.angle_alpha   90.00
_cell.angle_beta   90.00
_cell.angle_gamma   90.00
#
_symmetry.space_group_name_H-M   'P 1'
#
loop_
_entity.id
_entity.type
_entity.pdbx_description
1 polymer ?
#
loop_
_entity_poly.entity_id
_entity_poly.type
_entity_poly.pdbx_seq_one_letter_code
_entity_poly.pdbx_strand_id
1 'polypeptide(L)'
;SACIFYERSEPLPYPLLTSVGFPFITDSQAQELYIALSSGNSEKSSELVQRFLLWLKSGLFYPFQCYSYMEEILNIFIRVARELNFSLYQMTEDENNILRRIRQAHTLQTCQKILSDFIMEFSEFVRDKRSGERSEILKIKEYVQLHYSENIDLNLVAGLVNVTPSHLSNLFKKETGTNFSSYLTDVRMQAAGKLLKSPDMLIYEVAEKTGYSNGGYFGKAFKKYWGVSPE
;
A
#
# COMPACT_ATOMS: atom_id res chain seq x y z
N SER A 1 16.00 34.27 7.70
CA SER A 1 15.23 35.44 7.31
C SER A 1 14.41 35.15 6.07
N ALA A 2 13.17 35.69 5.97
CA ALA A 2 12.27 35.43 4.83
C ALA A 2 12.89 35.88 3.48
N CYS A 3 13.76 36.86 3.48
CA CYS A 3 14.47 37.33 2.30
C CYS A 3 15.35 36.27 1.64
N ILE A 4 16.08 35.52 2.42
CA ILE A 4 16.98 34.46 1.91
C ILE A 4 16.11 33.30 1.35
N PHE A 5 15.06 32.96 2.05
CA PHE A 5 14.18 31.87 1.65
C PHE A 5 13.47 32.13 0.30
N TYR A 6 13.09 33.38 0.03
CA TYR A 6 12.46 33.79 -1.23
C TYR A 6 13.43 34.44 -2.24
N GLU A 7 14.73 34.41 -1.97
CA GLU A 7 15.76 35.02 -2.83
C GLU A 7 15.51 36.55 -3.10
N ARG A 8 14.97 37.26 -2.07
CA ARG A 8 14.67 38.68 -2.14
C ARG A 8 15.77 39.53 -1.51
N SER A 9 15.98 40.73 -2.03
CA SER A 9 16.91 41.72 -1.50
C SER A 9 16.36 42.51 -0.31
N GLU A 10 15.03 42.58 -0.16
CA GLU A 10 14.37 43.36 0.89
C GLU A 10 13.49 42.49 1.83
N PRO A 11 13.45 42.84 3.14
CA PRO A 11 12.60 42.11 4.10
C PRO A 11 11.12 42.35 3.81
N LEU A 12 10.32 41.31 4.04
CA LEU A 12 8.86 41.40 3.89
C LEU A 12 8.26 42.25 5.01
N PRO A 13 7.36 43.20 4.70
CA PRO A 13 6.70 44.03 5.70
C PRO A 13 5.75 43.18 6.59
N TYR A 14 5.84 43.43 7.90
CA TYR A 14 5.15 42.68 8.95
C TYR A 14 3.59 42.57 8.78
N PRO A 15 2.86 43.55 8.26
CA PRO A 15 1.39 43.48 8.20
C PRO A 15 0.80 42.61 7.08
N LEU A 16 1.57 42.28 6.03
CA LEU A 16 1.07 41.49 4.88
C LEU A 16 0.93 40.00 5.13
N LEU A 17 1.38 39.53 6.30
CA LEU A 17 1.52 38.11 6.61
C LEU A 17 0.35 37.51 7.39
N THR A 18 -0.64 38.33 7.80
CA THR A 18 -1.75 37.90 8.63
C THR A 18 -3.05 37.56 7.89
N SER A 19 -3.10 37.73 6.57
CA SER A 19 -4.33 37.66 5.79
C SER A 19 -4.44 36.52 4.78
N VAL A 20 -3.47 35.58 4.73
CA VAL A 20 -3.59 34.43 3.83
C VAL A 20 -4.34 33.33 4.57
N GLY A 21 -5.64 33.23 4.25
CA GLY A 21 -6.54 32.25 4.84
C GLY A 21 -6.16 30.80 4.54
N PHE A 22 -6.40 29.95 5.53
CA PHE A 22 -6.39 28.50 5.42
C PHE A 22 -7.50 27.97 4.50
N PRO A 23 -7.36 26.76 3.98
CA PRO A 23 -6.40 25.71 4.21
C PRO A 23 -5.50 25.45 3.00
N PHE A 24 -4.30 25.03 3.29
CA PHE A 24 -3.18 24.87 2.41
C PHE A 24 -3.30 23.68 1.43
N ILE A 25 -3.66 22.49 1.91
CA ILE A 25 -4.09 21.35 1.09
C ILE A 25 -5.55 21.07 1.41
N THR A 26 -6.41 21.08 0.41
CA THR A 26 -7.78 20.59 0.57
C THR A 26 -7.75 19.08 0.81
N ASP A 27 -8.75 18.54 1.50
CA ASP A 27 -8.87 17.08 1.70
C ASP A 27 -8.79 16.31 0.37
N SER A 28 -9.34 16.88 -0.71
CA SER A 28 -9.26 16.29 -2.05
C SER A 28 -7.82 16.22 -2.57
N GLN A 29 -7.04 17.28 -2.43
CA GLN A 29 -5.64 17.32 -2.89
C GLN A 29 -4.73 16.41 -2.04
N ALA A 30 -4.97 16.35 -0.74
CA ALA A 30 -4.28 15.42 0.15
C ALA A 30 -4.59 13.97 -0.23
N GLN A 31 -5.84 13.67 -0.57
CA GLN A 31 -6.26 12.36 -1.03
C GLN A 31 -5.67 12.00 -2.40
N GLU A 32 -5.61 12.94 -3.36
CA GLU A 32 -4.95 12.73 -4.65
C GLU A 32 -3.46 12.40 -4.47
N LEU A 33 -2.75 13.16 -3.64
CA LEU A 33 -1.34 12.90 -3.35
C LEU A 33 -1.14 11.54 -2.67
N TYR A 34 -2.00 11.23 -1.69
CA TYR A 34 -1.98 9.93 -1.02
C TYR A 34 -2.15 8.77 -2.02
N ILE A 35 -3.11 8.85 -2.95
CA ILE A 35 -3.33 7.82 -3.98
C ILE A 35 -2.12 7.70 -4.91
N ALA A 36 -1.57 8.82 -5.38
CA ALA A 36 -0.39 8.83 -6.24
C ALA A 36 0.83 8.19 -5.57
N LEU A 37 1.12 8.58 -4.33
CA LEU A 37 2.22 8.00 -3.54
C LEU A 37 1.99 6.51 -3.24
N SER A 38 0.78 6.14 -2.84
CA SER A 38 0.42 4.75 -2.54
C SER A 38 0.54 3.83 -3.76
N SER A 39 0.35 4.36 -4.97
CA SER A 39 0.53 3.59 -6.22
C SER A 39 1.98 3.56 -6.73
N GLY A 40 2.88 4.33 -6.13
CA GLY A 40 4.26 4.52 -6.62
C GLY A 40 4.33 5.35 -7.91
N ASN A 41 3.31 6.17 -8.20
CA ASN A 41 3.28 7.05 -9.37
C ASN A 41 4.09 8.32 -9.10
N SER A 42 5.39 8.27 -9.43
CA SER A 42 6.32 9.39 -9.21
C SER A 42 5.96 10.64 -10.01
N GLU A 43 5.48 10.47 -11.25
CA GLU A 43 5.12 11.58 -12.13
C GLU A 43 3.96 12.39 -11.54
N LYS A 44 2.87 11.70 -11.18
CA LYS A 44 1.70 12.35 -10.58
C LYS A 44 2.00 12.94 -9.21
N SER A 45 2.78 12.25 -8.39
CA SER A 45 3.22 12.76 -7.08
C SER A 45 4.06 14.03 -7.23
N SER A 46 4.99 14.05 -8.19
CA SER A 46 5.82 15.22 -8.48
C SER A 46 4.98 16.40 -9.00
N GLU A 47 4.03 16.18 -9.90
CA GLU A 47 3.11 17.21 -10.38
C GLU A 47 2.36 17.87 -9.21
N LEU A 48 1.77 17.06 -8.33
CA LEU A 48 1.00 17.56 -7.18
C LEU A 48 1.85 18.36 -6.20
N VAL A 49 3.06 17.87 -5.89
CA VAL A 49 3.99 18.59 -5.00
C VAL A 49 4.55 19.84 -5.66
N GLN A 50 4.79 19.84 -6.98
CA GLN A 50 5.21 21.05 -7.69
C GLN A 50 4.12 22.14 -7.68
N ARG A 51 2.86 21.78 -7.89
CA ARG A 51 1.73 22.72 -7.76
C ARG A 51 1.69 23.37 -6.39
N PHE A 52 1.93 22.59 -5.37
CA PHE A 52 2.07 23.08 -4.00
C PHE A 52 3.24 24.05 -3.81
N LEU A 53 4.43 23.72 -4.30
CA LEU A 53 5.61 24.57 -4.19
C LEU A 53 5.43 25.89 -4.98
N LEU A 54 4.75 25.85 -6.12
CA LEU A 54 4.37 27.05 -6.86
C LEU A 54 3.41 27.95 -6.06
N TRP A 55 2.44 27.35 -5.36
CA TRP A 55 1.57 28.09 -4.47
C TRP A 55 2.37 28.73 -3.30
N LEU A 56 3.30 27.99 -2.67
CA LEU A 56 4.18 28.55 -1.66
C LEU A 56 5.00 29.72 -2.19
N LYS A 57 5.48 29.61 -3.43
CA LYS A 57 6.27 30.69 -4.08
C LYS A 57 5.43 31.93 -4.39
N SER A 58 4.16 31.75 -4.70
CA SER A 58 3.23 32.86 -5.01
C SER A 58 2.75 33.61 -3.77
N GLY A 59 2.77 32.97 -2.60
CA GLY A 59 2.39 33.56 -1.33
C GLY A 59 3.57 34.27 -0.62
N LEU A 60 3.21 35.12 0.34
CA LEU A 60 4.18 35.83 1.19
C LEU A 60 4.17 35.18 2.59
N PHE A 61 4.82 34.01 2.70
CA PHE A 61 4.86 33.25 3.94
C PHE A 61 6.16 33.47 4.72
N TYR A 62 6.11 33.38 6.03
CA TYR A 62 7.32 33.25 6.83
C TYR A 62 7.95 31.87 6.64
N PRO A 63 9.27 31.72 6.78
CA PRO A 63 9.96 30.44 6.65
C PRO A 63 9.33 29.34 7.53
N PHE A 64 8.95 29.66 8.78
CA PHE A 64 8.33 28.68 9.67
C PHE A 64 6.97 28.15 9.15
N GLN A 65 6.17 29.00 8.49
CA GLN A 65 4.91 28.59 7.87
C GLN A 65 5.18 27.66 6.68
N CYS A 66 6.19 27.99 5.86
CA CYS A 66 6.61 27.11 4.77
C CYS A 66 7.04 25.74 5.27
N TYR A 67 7.80 25.68 6.36
CA TYR A 67 8.19 24.41 6.97
C TYR A 67 6.99 23.64 7.50
N SER A 68 6.04 24.28 8.19
CA SER A 68 4.82 23.64 8.67
C SER A 68 4.03 23.00 7.52
N TYR A 69 3.89 23.71 6.42
CA TYR A 69 3.20 23.20 5.23
C TYR A 69 3.95 22.01 4.57
N MET A 70 5.27 22.04 4.55
CA MET A 70 6.05 20.90 4.08
C MET A 70 5.93 19.69 4.99
N GLU A 71 5.81 19.90 6.32
CA GLU A 71 5.56 18.84 7.28
C GLU A 71 4.18 18.18 7.06
N GLU A 72 3.15 18.93 6.69
CA GLU A 72 1.85 18.36 6.33
C GLU A 72 1.94 17.42 5.12
N ILE A 73 2.68 17.83 4.07
CA ILE A 73 2.95 16.94 2.94
C ILE A 73 3.68 15.67 3.39
N LEU A 74 4.73 15.80 4.20
CA LEU A 74 5.50 14.65 4.67
C LEU A 74 4.67 13.70 5.55
N ASN A 75 3.66 14.20 6.25
CA ASN A 75 2.73 13.34 6.99
C ASN A 75 1.93 12.40 6.05
N ILE A 76 1.68 12.81 4.81
CA ILE A 76 1.05 11.93 3.81
C ILE A 76 2.00 10.77 3.44
N PHE A 77 3.29 11.05 3.24
CA PHE A 77 4.29 10.00 3.01
C PHE A 77 4.38 9.02 4.19
N ILE A 78 4.41 9.55 5.42
CA ILE A 78 4.43 8.73 6.64
C ILE A 78 3.17 7.85 6.73
N ARG A 79 2.02 8.37 6.37
CA ARG A 79 0.77 7.61 6.33
C ARG A 79 0.84 6.46 5.33
N VAL A 80 1.30 6.72 4.10
CA VAL A 80 1.49 5.69 3.07
C VAL A 80 2.48 4.63 3.54
N ALA A 81 3.62 5.04 4.10
CA ALA A 81 4.63 4.14 4.62
C ALA A 81 4.07 3.19 5.70
N ARG A 82 3.31 3.72 6.65
CA ARG A 82 2.66 2.93 7.71
C ARG A 82 1.67 1.91 7.14
N GLU A 83 0.87 2.28 6.16
CA GLU A 83 -0.10 1.36 5.53
C GLU A 83 0.56 0.25 4.72
N LEU A 84 1.75 0.52 4.17
CA LEU A 84 2.57 -0.47 3.47
C LEU A 84 3.57 -1.19 4.40
N ASN A 85 3.42 -1.03 5.72
CA ASN A 85 4.25 -1.66 6.74
C ASN A 85 5.76 -1.42 6.56
N PHE A 86 6.14 -0.17 6.31
CA PHE A 86 7.54 0.25 6.36
C PHE A 86 7.70 1.61 7.05
N SER A 87 8.92 1.94 7.45
CA SER A 87 9.29 3.26 7.96
C SER A 87 10.10 4.01 6.91
N LEU A 88 10.02 5.34 6.89
CA LEU A 88 10.86 6.15 6.00
C LEU A 88 12.36 5.93 6.25
N TYR A 89 12.73 5.48 7.45
CA TYR A 89 14.10 5.12 7.81
C TYR A 89 14.63 3.90 7.01
N GLN A 90 13.76 2.98 6.61
CA GLN A 90 14.16 1.81 5.81
C GLN A 90 14.47 2.15 4.35
N MET A 91 14.00 3.31 3.87
CA MET A 91 14.27 3.76 2.51
C MET A 91 15.62 4.46 2.38
N THR A 92 15.98 5.24 3.38
CA THR A 92 17.18 6.06 3.37
C THR A 92 18.15 5.46 4.37
N GLU A 93 19.22 4.82 3.92
CA GLU A 93 20.31 4.32 4.78
C GLU A 93 21.00 5.46 5.56
N ASP A 94 20.58 6.69 5.34
CA ASP A 94 21.17 7.89 5.91
C ASP A 94 20.36 8.36 7.14
N GLU A 95 21.04 8.67 8.24
CA GLU A 95 20.49 9.28 9.45
C GLU A 95 19.84 10.67 9.19
N ASN A 96 19.92 11.17 7.96
CA ASN A 96 19.37 12.44 7.53
C ASN A 96 17.87 12.32 7.23
N ASN A 97 17.08 12.33 8.28
CA ASN A 97 15.62 12.49 8.20
C ASN A 97 15.27 13.61 7.21
N ILE A 98 14.43 13.32 6.21
CA ILE A 98 13.92 14.26 5.20
C ILE A 98 13.46 15.59 5.84
N LEU A 99 12.82 15.56 7.01
CA LEU A 99 12.44 16.73 7.79
C LEU A 99 13.65 17.60 8.16
N ARG A 100 14.76 16.98 8.58
CA ARG A 100 15.99 17.71 8.91
C ARG A 100 16.58 18.39 7.68
N ARG A 101 16.65 17.69 6.55
CA ARG A 101 17.13 18.25 5.28
C ARG A 101 16.29 19.45 4.85
N ILE A 102 14.97 19.36 4.94
CA ILE A 102 14.04 20.44 4.62
C ILE A 102 14.24 21.64 5.57
N ARG A 103 14.35 21.40 6.89
CA ARG A 103 14.59 22.47 7.87
C ARG A 103 15.94 23.17 7.70
N GLN A 104 16.93 22.48 7.17
CA GLN A 104 18.25 23.02 6.85
C GLN A 104 18.31 23.71 5.49
N ALA A 105 17.30 23.55 4.66
CA ALA A 105 17.22 24.21 3.37
C ALA A 105 16.98 25.71 3.55
N HIS A 106 17.84 26.52 2.95
CA HIS A 106 17.77 27.98 3.06
C HIS A 106 16.93 28.63 1.95
N THR A 107 16.58 27.88 0.90
CA THR A 107 15.81 28.38 -0.24
C THR A 107 14.69 27.42 -0.62
N LEU A 108 13.61 27.94 -1.23
CA LEU A 108 12.54 27.11 -1.80
C LEU A 108 13.04 26.18 -2.91
N GLN A 109 14.04 26.62 -3.70
CA GLN A 109 14.65 25.77 -4.74
C GLN A 109 15.33 24.55 -4.13
N THR A 110 16.08 24.74 -3.03
CA THR A 110 16.68 23.63 -2.30
C THR A 110 15.62 22.67 -1.75
N CYS A 111 14.54 23.18 -1.16
CA CYS A 111 13.41 22.37 -0.70
C CYS A 111 12.77 21.61 -1.86
N GLN A 112 12.56 22.26 -3.00
CA GLN A 112 12.00 21.64 -4.20
C GLN A 112 12.86 20.45 -4.66
N LYS A 113 14.17 20.64 -4.74
CA LYS A 113 15.09 19.55 -5.12
C LYS A 113 15.01 18.40 -4.14
N ILE A 114 15.09 18.65 -2.83
CA ILE A 114 15.01 17.63 -1.79
C ILE A 114 13.71 16.83 -1.89
N LEU A 115 12.57 17.50 -2.08
CA LEU A 115 11.27 16.84 -2.21
C LEU A 115 11.17 16.05 -3.51
N SER A 116 11.68 16.57 -4.63
CA SER A 116 11.67 15.85 -5.91
C SER A 116 12.50 14.57 -5.85
N ASP A 117 13.72 14.66 -5.32
CA ASP A 117 14.58 13.49 -5.15
C ASP A 117 13.89 12.45 -4.24
N PHE A 118 13.32 12.91 -3.13
CA PHE A 118 12.61 12.03 -2.18
C PHE A 118 11.37 11.37 -2.78
N ILE A 119 10.58 12.09 -3.62
CA ILE A 119 9.43 11.50 -4.33
C ILE A 119 9.87 10.36 -5.24
N MET A 120 10.98 10.53 -5.95
CA MET A 120 11.50 9.49 -6.84
C MET A 120 11.90 8.24 -6.05
N GLU A 121 12.71 8.39 -5.01
CA GLU A 121 13.14 7.30 -4.12
C GLU A 121 11.93 6.61 -3.46
N PHE A 122 10.99 7.39 -2.92
CA PHE A 122 9.79 6.86 -2.29
C PHE A 122 8.91 6.06 -3.27
N SER A 123 8.70 6.59 -4.46
CA SER A 123 7.86 5.95 -5.47
C SER A 123 8.48 4.66 -5.99
N GLU A 124 9.80 4.61 -6.13
CA GLU A 124 10.53 3.39 -6.51
C GLU A 124 10.41 2.34 -5.41
N PHE A 125 10.67 2.71 -4.15
CA PHE A 125 10.53 1.82 -3.01
C PHE A 125 9.11 1.24 -2.88
N VAL A 126 8.08 2.07 -3.07
CA VAL A 126 6.68 1.61 -3.05
C VAL A 126 6.40 0.63 -4.18
N ARG A 127 6.92 0.87 -5.40
CA ARG A 127 6.75 -0.07 -6.54
C ARG A 127 7.40 -1.41 -6.25
N ASP A 128 8.61 -1.41 -5.74
CA ASP A 128 9.35 -2.63 -5.41
C ASP A 128 8.65 -3.42 -4.32
N LYS A 129 8.19 -2.75 -3.28
CA LYS A 129 7.43 -3.38 -2.20
C LYS A 129 6.12 -4.00 -2.69
N ARG A 130 5.37 -3.29 -3.52
CA ARG A 130 4.13 -3.81 -4.12
C ARG A 130 4.37 -4.96 -5.09
N SER A 131 5.47 -4.91 -5.84
CA SER A 131 5.89 -6.01 -6.70
C SER A 131 6.21 -7.25 -5.88
N GLY A 132 6.91 -7.11 -4.76
CA GLY A 132 7.17 -8.18 -3.79
C GLY A 132 5.89 -8.77 -3.22
N GLU A 133 4.96 -7.93 -2.72
CA GLU A 133 3.66 -8.36 -2.19
C GLU A 133 2.85 -9.16 -3.22
N ARG A 134 2.80 -8.71 -4.48
CA ARG A 134 2.14 -9.46 -5.57
C ARG A 134 2.80 -10.81 -5.85
N SER A 135 4.14 -10.84 -5.83
CA SER A 135 4.91 -12.08 -6.00
C SER A 135 4.61 -13.08 -4.88
N GLU A 136 4.50 -12.62 -3.63
CA GLU A 136 4.13 -13.45 -2.48
C GLU A 136 2.73 -14.08 -2.64
N ILE A 137 1.75 -13.28 -3.05
CA ILE A 137 0.39 -13.78 -3.31
C ILE A 137 0.35 -14.78 -4.46
N LEU A 138 1.13 -14.57 -5.54
CA LEU A 138 1.23 -15.52 -6.65
C LEU A 138 1.80 -16.86 -6.16
N LYS A 139 2.90 -16.85 -5.40
CA LYS A 139 3.50 -18.06 -4.81
C LYS A 139 2.50 -18.83 -3.94
N ILE A 140 1.72 -18.12 -3.12
CA ILE A 140 0.69 -18.75 -2.29
C ILE A 140 -0.41 -19.38 -3.14
N LYS A 141 -0.88 -18.70 -4.18
CA LYS A 141 -1.88 -19.25 -5.10
C LYS A 141 -1.39 -20.51 -5.81
N GLU A 142 -0.15 -20.50 -6.30
CA GLU A 142 0.50 -21.67 -6.91
C GLU A 142 0.61 -22.82 -5.92
N TYR A 143 1.07 -22.55 -4.70
CA TYR A 143 1.17 -23.55 -3.64
C TYR A 143 -0.20 -24.18 -3.34
N VAL A 144 -1.24 -23.36 -3.16
CA VAL A 144 -2.60 -23.83 -2.91
C VAL A 144 -3.12 -24.69 -4.07
N GLN A 145 -2.87 -24.32 -5.31
CA GLN A 145 -3.28 -25.10 -6.49
C GLN A 145 -2.61 -26.48 -6.54
N LEU A 146 -1.40 -26.61 -6.07
CA LEU A 146 -0.66 -27.88 -6.06
C LEU A 146 -0.98 -28.75 -4.84
N HIS A 147 -1.31 -28.12 -3.70
CA HIS A 147 -1.40 -28.80 -2.40
C HIS A 147 -2.80 -28.73 -1.75
N TYR A 148 -3.86 -28.31 -2.48
CA TYR A 148 -5.20 -28.06 -1.91
C TYR A 148 -5.79 -29.25 -1.14
N SER A 149 -5.38 -30.50 -1.46
CA SER A 149 -5.80 -31.71 -0.76
C SER A 149 -5.17 -31.86 0.63
N GLU A 150 -4.10 -31.13 0.94
CA GLU A 150 -3.39 -31.20 2.20
C GLU A 150 -4.02 -30.29 3.25
N ASN A 151 -3.57 -30.45 4.51
CA ASN A 151 -4.00 -29.55 5.59
C ASN A 151 -3.26 -28.21 5.52
N ILE A 152 -3.82 -27.29 4.74
CA ILE A 152 -3.26 -25.94 4.57
C ILE A 152 -4.02 -24.96 5.44
N ASP A 153 -3.28 -24.18 6.24
CA ASP A 153 -3.83 -23.06 6.99
C ASP A 153 -3.06 -21.76 6.69
N LEU A 154 -3.57 -20.65 7.24
CA LEU A 154 -2.96 -19.33 7.03
C LEU A 154 -1.54 -19.24 7.63
N ASN A 155 -1.26 -19.96 8.72
CA ASN A 155 0.06 -19.94 9.37
C ASN A 155 1.12 -20.60 8.48
N LEU A 156 0.77 -21.74 7.88
CA LEU A 156 1.64 -22.46 6.96
C LEU A 156 2.03 -21.61 5.77
N VAL A 157 1.03 -21.01 5.08
CA VAL A 157 1.31 -20.22 3.88
C VAL A 157 1.99 -18.87 4.20
N ALA A 158 1.75 -18.31 5.37
CA ALA A 158 2.50 -17.13 5.85
C ALA A 158 3.99 -17.44 6.06
N GLY A 159 4.28 -18.64 6.61
CA GLY A 159 5.66 -19.12 6.76
C GLY A 159 6.39 -19.30 5.42
N LEU A 160 5.69 -19.74 4.35
CA LEU A 160 6.30 -19.92 3.03
C LEU A 160 6.82 -18.61 2.41
N VAL A 161 6.21 -17.49 2.75
CA VAL A 161 6.58 -16.16 2.23
C VAL A 161 7.20 -15.26 3.30
N ASN A 162 7.55 -15.82 4.47
CA ASN A 162 8.20 -15.13 5.58
C ASN A 162 7.47 -13.88 6.08
N VAL A 163 6.14 -13.93 6.15
CA VAL A 163 5.32 -12.85 6.72
C VAL A 163 4.51 -13.34 7.92
N THR A 164 3.96 -12.42 8.71
CA THR A 164 3.05 -12.79 9.79
C THR A 164 1.68 -13.18 9.23
N PRO A 165 0.94 -14.12 9.87
CA PRO A 165 -0.41 -14.52 9.45
C PRO A 165 -1.39 -13.34 9.38
N SER A 166 -1.29 -12.38 10.30
CA SER A 166 -2.12 -11.17 10.30
C SER A 166 -1.85 -10.28 9.10
N HIS A 167 -0.56 -10.08 8.75
CA HIS A 167 -0.18 -9.33 7.56
C HIS A 167 -0.68 -10.03 6.29
N LEU A 168 -0.43 -11.35 6.17
CA LEU A 168 -0.88 -12.12 5.03
C LEU A 168 -2.41 -12.09 4.87
N SER A 169 -3.17 -12.19 5.95
CA SER A 169 -4.65 -12.15 5.89
C SER A 169 -5.15 -10.86 5.24
N ASN A 170 -4.58 -9.72 5.64
CA ASN A 170 -4.93 -8.41 5.09
C ASN A 170 -4.48 -8.26 3.64
N LEU A 171 -3.23 -8.66 3.35
CA LEU A 171 -2.64 -8.60 2.02
C LEU A 171 -3.42 -9.48 1.03
N PHE A 172 -3.70 -10.73 1.41
CA PHE A 172 -4.43 -11.67 0.56
C PHE A 172 -5.82 -11.15 0.21
N LYS A 173 -6.56 -10.62 1.20
CA LYS A 173 -7.87 -10.01 0.97
C LYS A 173 -7.79 -8.77 0.08
N LYS A 174 -6.79 -7.93 0.27
CA LYS A 174 -6.54 -6.72 -0.54
C LYS A 174 -6.28 -7.08 -2.01
N GLU A 175 -5.43 -8.07 -2.26
CA GLU A 175 -4.98 -8.43 -3.62
C GLU A 175 -5.96 -9.37 -4.36
N THR A 176 -6.76 -10.18 -3.63
CA THR A 176 -7.66 -11.17 -4.23
C THR A 176 -9.16 -10.84 -4.09
N GLY A 177 -9.50 -9.87 -3.25
CA GLY A 177 -10.89 -9.54 -2.91
C GLY A 177 -11.54 -10.49 -1.92
N THR A 178 -10.91 -11.63 -1.61
CA THR A 178 -11.46 -12.68 -0.73
C THR A 178 -10.47 -13.06 0.38
N ASN A 179 -10.96 -13.64 1.48
CA ASN A 179 -10.05 -14.18 2.49
C ASN A 179 -9.46 -15.52 2.04
N PHE A 180 -8.31 -15.88 2.64
CA PHE A 180 -7.58 -17.10 2.31
C PHE A 180 -8.41 -18.38 2.44
N SER A 181 -9.20 -18.52 3.51
CA SER A 181 -10.02 -19.72 3.75
C SER A 181 -11.11 -19.86 2.68
N SER A 182 -11.73 -18.78 2.23
CA SER A 182 -12.69 -18.79 1.12
C SER A 182 -12.00 -19.19 -0.18
N TYR A 183 -10.84 -18.63 -0.48
CA TYR A 183 -10.07 -18.99 -1.67
C TYR A 183 -9.69 -20.49 -1.69
N LEU A 184 -9.19 -21.03 -0.57
CA LEU A 184 -8.89 -22.47 -0.46
C LEU A 184 -10.15 -23.33 -0.68
N THR A 185 -11.28 -22.92 -0.10
CA THR A 185 -12.56 -23.59 -0.30
C THR A 185 -12.96 -23.57 -1.77
N ASP A 186 -12.83 -22.44 -2.46
CA ASP A 186 -13.15 -22.32 -3.89
C ASP A 186 -12.30 -23.27 -4.74
N VAL A 187 -10.99 -23.33 -4.50
CA VAL A 187 -10.08 -24.25 -5.20
C VAL A 187 -10.49 -25.70 -4.99
N ARG A 188 -10.79 -26.10 -3.75
CA ARG A 188 -11.25 -27.44 -3.40
C ARG A 188 -12.57 -27.81 -4.07
N MET A 189 -13.55 -26.90 -4.08
CA MET A 189 -14.86 -27.13 -4.68
C MET A 189 -14.79 -27.20 -6.21
N GLN A 190 -13.92 -26.42 -6.84
CA GLN A 190 -13.67 -26.55 -8.28
C GLN A 190 -13.00 -27.88 -8.63
N ALA A 191 -12.05 -28.35 -7.83
CA ALA A 191 -11.43 -29.66 -7.98
C ALA A 191 -12.48 -30.79 -7.79
N ALA A 192 -13.32 -30.69 -6.74
CA ALA A 192 -14.40 -31.64 -6.48
C ALA A 192 -15.38 -31.73 -7.66
N GLY A 193 -15.79 -30.58 -8.22
CA GLY A 193 -16.69 -30.57 -9.38
C GLY A 193 -16.09 -31.19 -10.65
N LYS A 194 -14.74 -31.19 -10.77
CA LYS A 194 -14.04 -31.91 -11.85
C LYS A 194 -14.01 -33.42 -11.60
N LEU A 195 -13.72 -33.85 -10.37
CA LEU A 195 -13.61 -35.26 -9.99
C LEU A 195 -14.96 -35.97 -10.06
N LEU A 196 -16.06 -35.33 -9.67
CA LEU A 196 -17.43 -35.88 -9.73
C LEU A 196 -17.95 -36.07 -11.16
N LYS A 197 -17.26 -35.58 -12.20
CA LYS A 197 -17.60 -35.92 -13.60
C LYS A 197 -17.19 -37.34 -13.99
N SER A 198 -16.33 -37.98 -13.23
CA SER A 198 -15.92 -39.34 -13.42
C SER A 198 -16.95 -40.31 -12.75
N PRO A 199 -17.66 -41.15 -13.51
CA PRO A 199 -18.75 -41.98 -12.96
C PRO A 199 -18.26 -43.03 -11.96
N ASP A 200 -16.98 -43.36 -11.97
CA ASP A 200 -16.39 -44.39 -11.10
C ASP A 200 -15.90 -43.86 -9.74
N MET A 201 -16.06 -42.55 -9.46
CA MET A 201 -15.54 -41.94 -8.25
C MET A 201 -16.61 -41.80 -7.18
N LEU A 202 -16.33 -42.38 -6.01
CA LEU A 202 -17.28 -42.32 -4.87
C LEU A 202 -17.14 -40.97 -4.15
N ILE A 203 -18.23 -40.44 -3.62
CA ILE A 203 -18.30 -39.13 -2.96
C ILE A 203 -17.27 -39.00 -1.83
N TYR A 204 -17.06 -40.07 -1.05
CA TYR A 204 -16.07 -40.03 0.04
C TYR A 204 -14.62 -39.93 -0.47
N GLU A 205 -14.32 -40.56 -1.61
CA GLU A 205 -13.00 -40.45 -2.26
C GLU A 205 -12.74 -39.03 -2.79
N VAL A 206 -13.79 -38.40 -3.36
CA VAL A 206 -13.74 -37.01 -3.79
C VAL A 206 -13.49 -36.09 -2.60
N ALA A 207 -14.19 -36.30 -1.47
CA ALA A 207 -13.98 -35.55 -0.24
C ALA A 207 -12.51 -35.63 0.22
N GLU A 208 -11.96 -36.85 0.32
CA GLU A 208 -10.56 -37.08 0.73
C GLU A 208 -9.57 -36.44 -0.22
N LYS A 209 -9.73 -36.64 -1.54
CA LYS A 209 -8.86 -36.04 -2.58
C LYS A 209 -8.94 -34.52 -2.65
N THR A 210 -9.97 -33.93 -2.06
CA THR A 210 -10.12 -32.47 -2.00
C THR A 210 -9.84 -31.90 -0.60
N GLY A 211 -9.24 -32.70 0.30
CA GLY A 211 -8.75 -32.25 1.61
C GLY A 211 -9.84 -32.12 2.67
N TYR A 212 -10.94 -32.89 2.53
CA TYR A 212 -11.97 -33.01 3.55
C TYR A 212 -11.90 -34.36 4.24
N SER A 213 -11.54 -34.37 5.51
CA SER A 213 -11.52 -35.59 6.34
C SER A 213 -12.91 -36.10 6.72
N ASN A 214 -13.97 -35.31 6.52
CA ASN A 214 -15.34 -35.66 6.87
C ASN A 214 -16.27 -35.36 5.70
N GLY A 215 -16.91 -36.42 5.17
CA GLY A 215 -17.85 -36.33 4.04
C GLY A 215 -19.07 -35.44 4.31
N GLY A 216 -19.53 -35.35 5.57
CA GLY A 216 -20.65 -34.48 5.94
C GLY A 216 -20.29 -32.99 5.83
N TYR A 217 -19.05 -32.61 6.18
CA TYR A 217 -18.55 -31.24 5.95
C TYR A 217 -18.37 -30.98 4.46
N PHE A 218 -17.83 -31.93 3.72
CA PHE A 218 -17.68 -31.83 2.26
C PHE A 218 -19.05 -31.59 1.60
N GLY A 219 -20.07 -32.41 1.90
CA GLY A 219 -21.41 -32.29 1.31
C GLY A 219 -22.05 -30.92 1.58
N LYS A 220 -21.90 -30.38 2.81
CA LYS A 220 -22.37 -29.03 3.15
C LYS A 220 -21.64 -27.96 2.38
N ALA A 221 -20.28 -28.02 2.28
CA ALA A 221 -19.48 -27.09 1.54
C ALA A 221 -19.81 -27.14 0.05
N PHE A 222 -19.93 -28.32 -0.53
CA PHE A 222 -20.26 -28.53 -1.92
C PHE A 222 -21.64 -27.95 -2.28
N LYS A 223 -22.67 -28.26 -1.48
CA LYS A 223 -24.03 -27.74 -1.67
C LYS A 223 -24.08 -26.21 -1.53
N LYS A 224 -23.29 -25.64 -0.59
CA LYS A 224 -23.19 -24.18 -0.44
C LYS A 224 -22.55 -23.52 -1.65
N TYR A 225 -21.56 -24.16 -2.27
CA TYR A 225 -20.80 -23.62 -3.39
C TYR A 225 -21.52 -23.79 -4.73
N TRP A 226 -22.01 -24.99 -5.02
CA TRP A 226 -22.63 -25.35 -6.30
C TRP A 226 -24.17 -25.26 -6.31
N GLY A 227 -24.80 -25.09 -5.14
CA GLY A 227 -26.27 -25.06 -5.00
C GLY A 227 -26.96 -26.44 -5.02
N VAL A 228 -26.20 -27.49 -5.32
CA VAL A 228 -26.69 -28.89 -5.45
C VAL A 228 -25.85 -29.83 -4.59
N SER A 229 -26.42 -30.99 -4.22
CA SER A 229 -25.65 -32.04 -3.53
C SER A 229 -24.65 -32.71 -4.47
N PRO A 230 -23.56 -33.30 -3.94
CA PRO A 230 -22.53 -33.98 -4.76
C PRO A 230 -22.98 -35.38 -5.26
N GLU A 231 -24.28 -35.68 -5.26
CA GLU A 231 -24.86 -36.92 -5.70
C GLU A 231 -24.96 -37.02 -7.23
#